data_346bf06e6713335c99e5fda2a78917de
#
_entry.id   346bf06e6713335c99e5fda2a78917de
#
_cell.length_a   1.000
_cell.length_b   1.000
_cell.length_c   1.000
_cell.angle_alpha   90.00
_cell.angle_beta   90.00
_cell.angle_gamma   90.00
#
_symmetry.space_group_name_H-M   'P 1'
#
loop_
_entity.id
_entity.type
_entity.pdbx_description
1 polymer ?
#
loop_
_entity_poly.entity_id
_entity_poly.type
_entity_poly.pdbx_seq_one_letter_code
_entity_poly.pdbx_strand_id
1 'polypeptide(L)'
;MNFVVDFSAFWSKVFSKIGINPQRVVPTSRATKLKILQSGIDITPEGYSSFVVGIGLSSLLLSILYFSFIAVYFQFTIYLALFLSFIMLFVSTFMAMSYFDFIVNSRTRDVELNLLDSLRHLLSELRSGIALHDAIESIARENYGVVSELFRQSLVRIKEGEEVSDAFVEISMRTPSVTFQRFVATLSYAMGSGVNIVSVLESFINEIENSRMNSI
;
A
#
# COMPACT_ATOMS: atom_id res chain seq x y z
N MET A 1 4.66 10.06 6.61
CA MET A 1 5.13 8.78 6.01
C MET A 1 6.54 8.40 6.45
N ASN A 2 7.39 9.36 6.81
CA ASN A 2 8.77 9.09 7.24
C ASN A 2 8.90 8.34 8.58
N PHE A 3 7.93 8.51 9.52
CA PHE A 3 8.00 7.89 10.85
C PHE A 3 8.18 6.36 10.82
N VAL A 4 7.41 5.67 9.98
CA VAL A 4 7.49 4.19 9.90
C VAL A 4 8.85 3.74 9.37
N VAL A 5 9.38 4.43 8.37
CA VAL A 5 10.71 4.16 7.79
C VAL A 5 11.82 4.44 8.80
N ASP A 6 11.78 5.62 9.43
CA ASP A 6 12.80 6.04 10.40
C ASP A 6 12.79 5.15 11.65
N PHE A 7 11.60 4.81 12.15
CA PHE A 7 11.42 3.93 13.29
C PHE A 7 11.89 2.50 12.98
N SER A 8 11.58 1.98 11.79
CA SER A 8 12.04 0.66 11.36
C SER A 8 13.57 0.61 11.22
N ALA A 9 14.18 1.67 10.68
CA ALA A 9 15.62 1.79 10.53
C ALA A 9 16.34 1.87 11.88
N PHE A 10 15.78 2.62 12.84
CA PHE A 10 16.30 2.70 14.21
C PHE A 10 16.34 1.31 14.85
N TRP A 11 15.21 0.60 14.87
CA TRP A 11 15.13 -0.72 15.48
C TRP A 11 15.95 -1.78 14.73
N SER A 12 16.06 -1.70 13.41
CA SER A 12 16.95 -2.57 12.64
C SER A 12 18.41 -2.43 13.08
N LYS A 13 18.89 -1.18 13.33
CA LYS A 13 20.23 -0.92 13.88
C LYS A 13 20.38 -1.47 15.30
N VAL A 14 19.35 -1.34 16.14
CA VAL A 14 19.36 -1.87 17.51
C VAL A 14 19.47 -3.39 17.47
N PHE A 15 18.65 -4.06 16.68
CA PHE A 15 18.66 -5.52 16.56
C PHE A 15 19.95 -6.07 15.98
N SER A 16 20.56 -5.38 15.01
CA SER A 16 21.85 -5.77 14.46
C SER A 16 22.99 -5.71 15.49
N LYS A 17 22.94 -4.73 16.41
CA LYS A 17 23.92 -4.62 17.52
C LYS A 17 23.75 -5.71 18.57
N ILE A 18 22.50 -6.13 18.84
CA ILE A 18 22.18 -7.14 19.86
C ILE A 18 22.28 -8.57 19.28
N GLY A 19 22.43 -8.71 17.96
CA GLY A 19 22.47 -10.01 17.29
C GLY A 19 21.12 -10.73 17.20
N ILE A 20 20.02 -9.99 17.38
CA ILE A 20 18.65 -10.51 17.25
C ILE A 20 18.19 -10.38 15.80
N ASN A 21 17.71 -11.47 15.22
CA ASN A 21 17.06 -11.42 13.91
C ASN A 21 15.55 -11.29 14.07
N PRO A 22 14.94 -10.11 13.81
CA PRO A 22 13.51 -9.88 14.00
C PRO A 22 12.63 -10.74 13.09
N GLN A 23 13.15 -11.23 11.97
CA GLN A 23 12.43 -12.15 11.06
C GLN A 23 12.18 -13.54 11.68
N ARG A 24 12.92 -13.93 12.72
CA ARG A 24 12.64 -15.17 13.47
C ARG A 24 11.39 -15.03 14.33
N VAL A 25 11.08 -13.84 14.76
CA VAL A 25 9.91 -13.53 15.61
C VAL A 25 8.69 -13.27 14.73
N VAL A 26 8.85 -12.46 13.69
CA VAL A 26 7.79 -12.13 12.72
C VAL A 26 8.28 -12.54 11.33
N PRO A 27 7.98 -13.79 10.90
CA PRO A 27 8.41 -14.27 9.59
C PRO A 27 7.66 -13.54 8.47
N THR A 28 8.39 -13.02 7.51
CA THR A 28 7.82 -12.38 6.32
C THR A 28 7.41 -13.42 5.28
N SER A 29 6.12 -13.77 5.29
CA SER A 29 5.49 -14.61 4.27
C SER A 29 5.46 -13.91 2.89
N ARG A 30 5.21 -14.67 1.81
CA ARG A 30 4.94 -14.10 0.48
C ARG A 30 3.80 -13.10 0.50
N ALA A 31 2.73 -13.38 1.24
CA ALA A 31 1.61 -12.47 1.43
C ALA A 31 2.03 -11.15 2.09
N THR A 32 2.90 -11.19 3.11
CA THR A 32 3.41 -10.00 3.79
C THR A 32 4.28 -9.16 2.85
N LYS A 33 5.12 -9.79 2.01
CA LYS A 33 5.91 -9.09 0.99
C LYS A 33 5.02 -8.34 -0.02
N LEU A 34 3.95 -8.97 -0.48
CA LEU A 34 2.97 -8.33 -1.35
C LEU A 34 2.29 -7.14 -0.67
N LYS A 35 1.86 -7.28 0.58
CA LYS A 35 1.28 -6.17 1.35
C LYS A 35 2.24 -4.99 1.50
N ILE A 36 3.52 -5.24 1.72
CA ILE A 36 4.55 -4.18 1.80
C ILE A 36 4.63 -3.44 0.46
N LEU A 37 4.72 -4.15 -0.66
CA LEU A 37 4.74 -3.54 -1.99
C LEU A 37 3.46 -2.74 -2.27
N GLN A 38 2.31 -3.28 -1.90
CA GLN A 38 1.00 -2.65 -2.10
C GLN A 38 0.75 -1.45 -1.19
N SER A 39 1.40 -1.38 -0.03
CA SER A 39 1.26 -0.25 0.89
C SER A 39 1.86 1.06 0.33
N GLY A 40 2.75 0.97 -0.67
CA GLY A 40 3.48 2.12 -1.21
C GLY A 40 4.46 2.74 -0.21
N ILE A 41 4.79 2.04 0.87
CA ILE A 41 5.80 2.44 1.84
C ILE A 41 7.12 1.77 1.43
N ASP A 42 8.17 2.56 1.31
CA ASP A 42 9.48 2.08 0.89
C ASP A 42 10.22 1.42 2.08
N ILE A 43 9.77 0.21 2.46
CA ILE A 43 10.31 -0.57 3.56
C ILE A 43 10.72 -1.95 3.05
N THR A 44 11.91 -2.39 3.48
CA THR A 44 12.34 -3.77 3.25
C THR A 44 11.55 -4.77 4.11
N PRO A 45 11.45 -6.06 3.71
CA PRO A 45 10.82 -7.10 4.56
C PRO A 45 11.45 -7.20 5.96
N GLU A 46 12.75 -6.89 6.08
CA GLU A 46 13.45 -6.81 7.37
C GLU A 46 13.03 -5.59 8.18
N GLY A 47 12.84 -4.45 7.51
CA GLY A 47 12.30 -3.24 8.11
C GLY A 47 10.90 -3.43 8.68
N TYR A 48 10.03 -4.17 7.96
CA TYR A 48 8.70 -4.52 8.45
C TYR A 48 8.76 -5.34 9.74
N SER A 49 9.54 -6.43 9.77
CA SER A 49 9.67 -7.24 10.99
C SER A 49 10.32 -6.45 12.14
N SER A 50 11.30 -5.58 11.84
CA SER A 50 11.90 -4.66 12.82
C SER A 50 10.90 -3.64 13.36
N PHE A 51 10.00 -3.14 12.53
CA PHE A 51 8.94 -2.21 12.92
C PHE A 51 7.95 -2.88 13.88
N VAL A 52 7.43 -4.06 13.53
CA VAL A 52 6.45 -4.78 14.37
C VAL A 52 7.05 -5.18 15.71
N VAL A 53 8.23 -5.81 15.69
CA VAL A 53 8.93 -6.22 16.93
C VAL A 53 9.36 -5.01 17.76
N GLY A 54 9.81 -3.93 17.09
CA GLY A 54 10.21 -2.69 17.74
C GLY A 54 9.06 -1.99 18.47
N ILE A 55 7.87 -1.92 17.87
CA ILE A 55 6.65 -1.41 18.53
C ILE A 55 6.31 -2.28 19.74
N GLY A 56 6.32 -3.62 19.59
CA GLY A 56 6.05 -4.53 20.68
C GLY A 56 7.00 -4.31 21.86
N LEU A 57 8.31 -4.25 21.61
CA LEU A 57 9.31 -4.05 22.66
C LEU A 57 9.21 -2.67 23.31
N SER A 58 9.06 -1.60 22.52
CA SER A 58 8.92 -0.25 23.08
C SER A 58 7.67 -0.09 23.91
N SER A 59 6.53 -0.67 23.48
CA SER A 59 5.28 -0.66 24.27
C SER A 59 5.41 -1.46 25.56
N LEU A 60 6.12 -2.60 25.53
CA LEU A 60 6.37 -3.40 26.71
C LEU A 60 7.22 -2.63 27.74
N LEU A 61 8.31 -1.99 27.30
CA LEU A 61 9.14 -1.18 28.18
C LEU A 61 8.37 -0.03 28.81
N LEU A 62 7.61 0.71 28.01
CA LEU A 62 6.79 1.81 28.50
C LEU A 62 5.70 1.33 29.47
N SER A 63 5.04 0.20 29.17
CA SER A 63 4.00 -0.33 30.05
C SER A 63 4.57 -0.84 31.37
N ILE A 64 5.73 -1.49 31.37
CA ILE A 64 6.40 -1.92 32.62
C ILE A 64 6.73 -0.70 33.48
N LEU A 65 7.30 0.36 32.89
CA LEU A 65 7.63 1.59 33.61
C LEU A 65 6.36 2.25 34.20
N TYR A 66 5.31 2.36 33.39
CA TYR A 66 4.05 2.98 33.80
C TYR A 66 3.34 2.20 34.92
N PHE A 67 3.18 0.90 34.76
CA PHE A 67 2.50 0.07 35.76
C PHE A 67 3.35 -0.16 37.01
N SER A 68 4.70 -0.17 36.89
CA SER A 68 5.59 -0.20 38.05
C SER A 68 5.47 1.09 38.87
N PHE A 69 5.38 2.24 38.22
CA PHE A 69 5.16 3.53 38.88
C PHE A 69 3.82 3.54 39.63
N ILE A 70 2.73 3.08 38.99
CA ILE A 70 1.42 2.96 39.63
C ILE A 70 1.43 1.97 40.80
N ALA A 71 2.09 0.83 40.67
CA ALA A 71 2.17 -0.18 41.72
C ALA A 71 2.82 0.36 43.00
N VAL A 72 3.85 1.20 42.86
CA VAL A 72 4.51 1.85 44.01
C VAL A 72 3.58 2.85 44.70
N TYR A 73 2.81 3.65 43.94
CA TYR A 73 1.93 4.69 44.49
C TYR A 73 0.63 4.16 45.09
N PHE A 74 0.04 3.13 44.47
CA PHE A 74 -1.29 2.61 44.84
C PHE A 74 -1.27 1.27 45.55
N GLN A 75 -0.09 0.77 45.98
CA GLN A 75 0.08 -0.56 46.60
C GLN A 75 -0.57 -1.70 45.80
N PHE A 76 -0.62 -1.54 44.48
CA PHE A 76 -1.12 -2.58 43.58
C PHE A 76 -0.17 -3.80 43.59
N THR A 77 -0.76 -5.02 43.55
CA THR A 77 0.02 -6.24 43.47
C THR A 77 0.85 -6.25 42.18
N ILE A 78 2.16 -6.43 42.28
CA ILE A 78 3.12 -6.40 41.16
C ILE A 78 2.76 -7.38 40.03
N TYR A 79 2.10 -8.50 40.40
CA TYR A 79 1.60 -9.49 39.46
C TYR A 79 0.53 -8.92 38.50
N LEU A 80 -0.34 -8.05 38.99
CA LEU A 80 -1.37 -7.40 38.17
C LEU A 80 -0.70 -6.42 37.17
N ALA A 81 0.32 -5.69 37.61
CA ALA A 81 1.07 -4.78 36.75
C ALA A 81 1.78 -5.52 35.59
N LEU A 82 2.40 -6.67 35.88
CA LEU A 82 3.03 -7.53 34.88
C LEU A 82 2.01 -8.11 33.90
N PHE A 83 0.86 -8.56 34.40
CA PHE A 83 -0.22 -9.08 33.57
C PHE A 83 -0.77 -8.02 32.59
N LEU A 84 -1.02 -6.80 33.06
CA LEU A 84 -1.45 -5.70 32.22
C LEU A 84 -0.41 -5.30 31.18
N SER A 85 0.88 -5.31 31.55
CA SER A 85 1.99 -5.05 30.62
C SER A 85 2.05 -6.09 29.50
N PHE A 86 1.79 -7.34 29.81
CA PHE A 86 1.73 -8.42 28.83
C PHE A 86 0.56 -8.26 27.85
N ILE A 87 -0.61 -7.86 28.33
CA ILE A 87 -1.76 -7.54 27.46
C ILE A 87 -1.41 -6.38 26.51
N MET A 88 -0.79 -5.31 27.02
CA MET A 88 -0.40 -4.17 26.22
C MET A 88 0.59 -4.54 25.09
N LEU A 89 1.49 -5.48 25.33
CA LEU A 89 2.39 -6.01 24.30
C LEU A 89 1.60 -6.66 23.16
N PHE A 90 0.63 -7.53 23.48
CA PHE A 90 -0.18 -8.18 22.45
C PHE A 90 -1.01 -7.19 21.64
N VAL A 91 -1.67 -6.25 22.31
CA VAL A 91 -2.50 -5.23 21.65
C VAL A 91 -1.66 -4.37 20.70
N SER A 92 -0.48 -3.89 21.14
CA SER A 92 0.36 -3.03 20.31
C SER A 92 0.96 -3.77 19.10
N THR A 93 1.35 -5.03 19.28
CA THR A 93 1.84 -5.87 18.18
C THR A 93 0.75 -6.15 17.16
N PHE A 94 -0.46 -6.45 17.63
CA PHE A 94 -1.63 -6.65 16.76
C PHE A 94 -1.98 -5.38 15.99
N MET A 95 -1.97 -4.21 16.64
CA MET A 95 -2.18 -2.92 15.96
C MET A 95 -1.10 -2.64 14.92
N ALA A 96 0.16 -2.93 15.21
CA ALA A 96 1.25 -2.74 14.26
C ALA A 96 1.08 -3.59 12.99
N MET A 97 0.62 -4.84 13.13
CA MET A 97 0.32 -5.71 11.99
C MET A 97 -0.88 -5.20 11.19
N SER A 98 -1.96 -4.78 11.86
CA SER A 98 -3.18 -4.28 11.24
C SER A 98 -2.99 -2.94 10.53
N TYR A 99 -1.98 -2.16 10.92
CA TYR A 99 -1.69 -0.87 10.32
C TYR A 99 -1.39 -0.96 8.81
N PHE A 100 -0.63 -1.97 8.40
CA PHE A 100 -0.34 -2.19 6.98
C PHE A 100 -1.58 -2.62 6.19
N ASP A 101 -2.45 -3.44 6.78
CA ASP A 101 -3.73 -3.79 6.15
C ASP A 101 -4.63 -2.57 5.96
N PHE A 102 -4.65 -1.69 6.94
CA PHE A 102 -5.40 -0.43 6.84
C PHE A 102 -4.88 0.46 5.71
N ILE A 103 -3.56 0.61 5.58
CA ILE A 103 -2.96 1.41 4.48
C ILE A 103 -3.29 0.80 3.12
N VAL A 104 -3.11 -0.51 2.95
CA VAL A 104 -3.42 -1.22 1.70
C VAL A 104 -4.90 -1.04 1.34
N ASN A 105 -5.80 -1.23 2.29
CA ASN A 105 -7.24 -1.07 2.06
C ASN A 105 -7.62 0.38 1.74
N SER A 106 -6.99 1.35 2.40
CA SER A 106 -7.21 2.77 2.12
C SER A 106 -6.76 3.14 0.70
N ARG A 107 -5.58 2.67 0.26
CA ARG A 107 -5.10 2.88 -1.12
C ARG A 107 -5.99 2.19 -2.14
N THR A 108 -6.44 0.96 -1.87
CA THR A 108 -7.39 0.25 -2.73
C THR A 108 -8.66 1.06 -2.91
N ARG A 109 -9.23 1.53 -1.81
CA ARG A 109 -10.47 2.32 -1.84
C ARG A 109 -10.29 3.63 -2.62
N ASP A 110 -9.18 4.31 -2.46
CA ASP A 110 -8.89 5.54 -3.19
C ASP A 110 -8.83 5.28 -4.70
N VAL A 111 -8.16 4.20 -5.13
CA VAL A 111 -8.13 3.78 -6.54
C VAL A 111 -9.54 3.47 -7.03
N GLU A 112 -10.32 2.64 -6.32
CA GLU A 112 -11.67 2.26 -6.73
C GLU A 112 -12.63 3.46 -6.85
N LEU A 113 -12.44 4.50 -6.05
CA LEU A 113 -13.25 5.72 -6.11
C LEU A 113 -12.88 6.60 -7.32
N ASN A 114 -11.59 6.80 -7.55
CA ASN A 114 -11.09 7.79 -8.51
C ASN A 114 -10.81 7.22 -9.92
N LEU A 115 -10.72 5.88 -10.04
CA LEU A 115 -10.36 5.23 -11.31
C LEU A 115 -11.36 5.56 -12.43
N LEU A 116 -12.65 5.46 -12.17
CA LEU A 116 -13.68 5.69 -13.18
C LEU A 116 -13.60 7.10 -13.77
N ASP A 117 -13.44 8.11 -12.93
CA ASP A 117 -13.36 9.51 -13.37
C ASP A 117 -12.06 9.79 -14.13
N SER A 118 -10.95 9.20 -13.70
CA SER A 118 -9.68 9.29 -14.43
C SER A 118 -9.75 8.61 -15.80
N LEU A 119 -10.44 7.45 -15.92
CA LEU A 119 -10.61 6.76 -17.19
C LEU A 119 -11.56 7.50 -18.13
N ARG A 120 -12.60 8.17 -17.63
CA ARG A 120 -13.46 9.06 -18.43
C ARG A 120 -12.67 10.25 -18.98
N HIS A 121 -11.79 10.83 -18.16
CA HIS A 121 -10.90 11.90 -18.62
C HIS A 121 -9.96 11.37 -19.71
N LEU A 122 -9.27 10.26 -19.49
CA LEU A 122 -8.42 9.59 -20.48
C LEU A 122 -9.17 9.34 -21.80
N LEU A 123 -10.39 8.82 -21.73
CA LEU A 123 -11.25 8.56 -22.89
C LEU A 123 -11.58 9.86 -23.65
N SER A 124 -11.89 10.94 -22.93
CA SER A 124 -12.20 12.24 -23.52
C SER A 124 -11.02 12.81 -24.31
N GLU A 125 -9.81 12.70 -23.78
CA GLU A 125 -8.60 13.16 -24.46
C GLU A 125 -8.29 12.32 -25.70
N LEU A 126 -8.38 11.00 -25.62
CA LEU A 126 -8.18 10.10 -26.76
C LEU A 126 -9.21 10.33 -27.86
N ARG A 127 -10.48 10.61 -27.52
CA ARG A 127 -11.52 10.99 -28.48
C ARG A 127 -11.25 12.33 -29.17
N SER A 128 -10.57 13.23 -28.48
CA SER A 128 -10.13 14.53 -29.03
C SER A 128 -8.93 14.40 -29.96
N GLY A 129 -8.39 13.17 -30.11
CA GLY A 129 -7.22 12.91 -30.95
C GLY A 129 -5.87 13.15 -30.26
N ILE A 130 -5.86 13.35 -28.93
CA ILE A 130 -4.64 13.45 -28.15
C ILE A 130 -3.97 12.08 -28.13
N ALA A 131 -2.64 12.04 -28.32
CA ALA A 131 -1.89 10.79 -28.29
C ALA A 131 -1.97 10.11 -26.90
N LEU A 132 -1.96 8.78 -26.86
CA LEU A 132 -2.06 8.02 -25.62
C LEU A 132 -1.01 8.43 -24.58
N HIS A 133 0.23 8.71 -25.01
CA HIS A 133 1.30 9.16 -24.12
C HIS A 133 0.97 10.49 -23.44
N ASP A 134 0.45 11.46 -24.18
CA ASP A 134 0.11 12.80 -23.67
C ASP A 134 -1.12 12.72 -22.75
N ALA A 135 -2.09 11.88 -23.10
CA ALA A 135 -3.26 11.61 -22.28
C ALA A 135 -2.88 10.93 -20.93
N ILE A 136 -1.93 9.99 -20.94
CA ILE A 136 -1.36 9.40 -19.72
C ILE A 136 -0.67 10.49 -18.87
N GLU A 137 0.09 11.39 -19.49
CA GLU A 137 0.77 12.49 -18.79
C GLU A 137 -0.23 13.47 -18.16
N SER A 138 -1.34 13.75 -18.84
CA SER A 138 -2.43 14.57 -18.33
C SER A 138 -3.02 13.98 -17.03
N ILE A 139 -3.40 12.70 -17.04
CA ILE A 139 -3.91 12.01 -15.85
C ILE A 139 -2.88 12.00 -14.70
N ALA A 140 -1.60 11.84 -15.03
CA ALA A 140 -0.52 11.86 -14.04
C ALA A 140 -0.32 13.23 -13.37
N ARG A 141 -0.71 14.32 -14.03
CA ARG A 141 -0.64 15.70 -13.50
C ARG A 141 -1.87 16.11 -12.70
N GLU A 142 -3.01 15.50 -12.99
CA GLU A 142 -4.28 15.77 -12.30
C GLU A 142 -4.31 15.18 -10.90
N ASN A 143 -5.35 15.51 -10.13
CA ASN A 143 -5.49 15.07 -8.74
C ASN A 143 -6.57 13.97 -8.61
N TYR A 144 -6.27 12.78 -9.13
CA TYR A 144 -7.06 11.56 -8.93
C TYR A 144 -6.48 10.68 -7.82
N GLY A 145 -5.85 11.28 -6.79
CA GLY A 145 -5.30 10.56 -5.65
C GLY A 145 -4.25 9.53 -6.05
N VAL A 146 -4.42 8.28 -5.58
CA VAL A 146 -3.49 7.18 -5.87
C VAL A 146 -3.44 6.85 -7.36
N VAL A 147 -4.53 7.05 -8.12
CA VAL A 147 -4.54 6.77 -9.56
C VAL A 147 -3.52 7.64 -10.29
N SER A 148 -3.49 8.96 -10.03
CA SER A 148 -2.48 9.85 -10.62
C SER A 148 -1.06 9.47 -10.22
N GLU A 149 -0.86 8.96 -8.99
CA GLU A 149 0.44 8.42 -8.56
C GLU A 149 0.86 7.21 -9.41
N LEU A 150 -0.07 6.26 -9.67
CA LEU A 150 0.19 5.07 -10.48
C LEU A 150 0.52 5.45 -11.94
N PHE A 151 -0.25 6.37 -12.52
CA PHE A 151 0.02 6.87 -13.87
C PHE A 151 1.37 7.58 -13.96
N ARG A 152 1.74 8.35 -12.94
CA ARG A 152 3.06 9.01 -12.86
C ARG A 152 4.20 8.01 -12.76
N GLN A 153 4.04 6.95 -11.98
CA GLN A 153 5.04 5.89 -11.87
C GLN A 153 5.21 5.15 -13.20
N SER A 154 4.11 4.84 -13.90
CA SER A 154 4.16 4.25 -15.24
C SER A 154 4.82 5.20 -16.24
N LEU A 155 4.50 6.50 -16.19
CA LEU A 155 5.09 7.51 -17.08
C LEU A 155 6.62 7.64 -16.92
N VAL A 156 7.15 7.54 -15.71
CA VAL A 156 8.60 7.55 -15.46
C VAL A 156 9.27 6.40 -16.23
N ARG A 157 8.72 5.19 -16.14
CA ARG A 157 9.24 4.01 -16.84
C ARG A 157 9.15 4.14 -18.37
N ILE A 158 8.02 4.69 -18.86
CA ILE A 158 7.84 4.96 -20.28
C ILE A 158 8.90 5.95 -20.77
N LYS A 159 9.23 6.98 -20.00
CA LYS A 159 10.30 7.94 -20.29
C LYS A 159 11.70 7.31 -20.23
N GLU A 160 11.87 6.24 -19.48
CA GLU A 160 13.10 5.42 -19.45
C GLU A 160 13.20 4.44 -20.63
N GLY A 161 12.18 4.38 -21.49
CA GLY A 161 12.17 3.59 -22.72
C GLY A 161 11.39 2.29 -22.64
N GLU A 162 10.67 2.03 -21.55
CA GLU A 162 9.77 0.86 -21.48
C GLU A 162 8.54 1.06 -22.37
N GLU A 163 8.00 -0.04 -22.88
CA GLU A 163 6.72 -0.01 -23.59
C GLU A 163 5.58 0.35 -22.63
N VAL A 164 4.58 1.11 -23.11
CA VAL A 164 3.45 1.56 -22.30
C VAL A 164 2.74 0.39 -21.62
N SER A 165 2.53 -0.72 -22.34
CA SER A 165 1.91 -1.94 -21.81
C SER A 165 2.69 -2.51 -20.63
N ASP A 166 4.01 -2.65 -20.79
CA ASP A 166 4.87 -3.28 -19.78
C ASP A 166 5.00 -2.43 -18.53
N ALA A 167 5.17 -1.12 -18.70
CA ALA A 167 5.22 -0.16 -17.61
C ALA A 167 3.95 -0.21 -16.73
N PHE A 168 2.76 -0.26 -17.36
CA PHE A 168 1.49 -0.38 -16.64
C PHE A 168 1.31 -1.75 -15.99
N VAL A 169 1.70 -2.84 -16.67
CA VAL A 169 1.61 -4.20 -16.11
C VAL A 169 2.44 -4.31 -14.84
N GLU A 170 3.67 -3.82 -14.81
CA GLU A 170 4.51 -3.89 -13.62
C GLU A 170 3.92 -3.09 -12.45
N ILE A 171 3.41 -1.87 -12.72
CA ILE A 171 2.77 -1.05 -11.68
C ILE A 171 1.48 -1.71 -11.18
N SER A 172 0.70 -2.36 -12.06
CA SER A 172 -0.54 -3.05 -11.68
C SER A 172 -0.29 -4.21 -10.71
N MET A 173 0.83 -4.94 -10.86
CA MET A 173 1.19 -6.03 -9.95
C MET A 173 1.45 -5.56 -8.51
N ARG A 174 1.85 -4.29 -8.35
CA ARG A 174 2.09 -3.66 -7.05
C ARG A 174 0.84 -2.97 -6.48
N THR A 175 -0.24 -2.95 -7.25
CA THR A 175 -1.49 -2.27 -6.89
C THR A 175 -2.50 -3.28 -6.37
N PRO A 176 -3.12 -3.05 -5.20
CA PRO A 176 -4.08 -4.00 -4.63
C PRO A 176 -5.47 -3.95 -5.30
N SER A 177 -5.75 -2.94 -6.15
CA SER A 177 -7.03 -2.80 -6.83
C SER A 177 -7.17 -3.79 -7.99
N VAL A 178 -8.15 -4.67 -7.89
CA VAL A 178 -8.50 -5.63 -8.96
C VAL A 178 -9.03 -4.89 -10.19
N THR A 179 -9.78 -3.82 -10.00
CA THR A 179 -10.34 -3.03 -11.11
C THR A 179 -9.21 -2.35 -11.90
N PHE A 180 -8.18 -1.82 -11.23
CA PHE A 180 -7.02 -1.25 -11.91
C PHE A 180 -6.22 -2.33 -12.67
N GLN A 181 -6.01 -3.51 -12.09
CA GLN A 181 -5.35 -4.62 -12.77
C GLN A 181 -6.11 -5.05 -14.03
N ARG A 182 -7.46 -5.12 -13.97
CA ARG A 182 -8.31 -5.40 -15.13
C ARG A 182 -8.21 -4.31 -16.20
N PHE A 183 -8.22 -3.04 -15.81
CA PHE A 183 -7.98 -1.92 -16.74
C PHE A 183 -6.66 -2.09 -17.48
N VAL A 184 -5.57 -2.35 -16.76
CA VAL A 184 -4.24 -2.53 -17.37
C VAL A 184 -4.20 -3.73 -18.30
N ALA A 185 -4.78 -4.86 -17.92
CA ALA A 185 -4.89 -6.03 -18.80
C ALA A 185 -5.66 -5.71 -20.09
N THR A 186 -6.77 -4.97 -19.98
CA THR A 186 -7.58 -4.53 -21.10
C THR A 186 -6.83 -3.57 -22.03
N LEU A 187 -6.10 -2.62 -21.45
CA LEU A 187 -5.24 -1.67 -22.20
C LEU A 187 -4.13 -2.42 -22.95
N SER A 188 -3.41 -3.32 -22.27
CA SER A 188 -2.34 -4.12 -22.87
C SER A 188 -2.85 -5.01 -24.01
N TYR A 189 -4.02 -5.61 -23.85
CA TYR A 189 -4.69 -6.38 -24.91
C TYR A 189 -5.00 -5.49 -26.14
N ALA A 190 -5.56 -4.31 -25.94
CA ALA A 190 -5.89 -3.38 -27.03
C ALA A 190 -4.64 -2.97 -27.81
N MET A 191 -3.56 -2.65 -27.09
CA MET A 191 -2.28 -2.27 -27.70
C MET A 191 -1.64 -3.43 -28.49
N GLY A 192 -1.64 -4.64 -27.93
CA GLY A 192 -1.05 -5.81 -28.58
C GLY A 192 -1.84 -6.35 -29.77
N SER A 193 -3.18 -6.19 -29.76
CA SER A 193 -4.07 -6.68 -30.84
C SER A 193 -4.32 -5.64 -31.94
N GLY A 194 -3.90 -4.39 -31.76
CA GLY A 194 -4.18 -3.30 -32.72
C GLY A 194 -5.67 -2.88 -32.76
N VAL A 195 -6.45 -3.28 -31.77
CA VAL A 195 -7.86 -2.85 -31.62
C VAL A 195 -7.89 -1.38 -31.20
N ASN A 196 -8.94 -0.67 -31.61
CA ASN A 196 -9.10 0.73 -31.22
C ASN A 196 -9.22 0.88 -29.70
N ILE A 197 -8.19 1.53 -29.09
CA ILE A 197 -8.10 1.74 -27.64
C ILE A 197 -9.34 2.48 -27.11
N VAL A 198 -9.89 3.44 -27.87
CA VAL A 198 -11.07 4.23 -27.48
C VAL A 198 -12.28 3.32 -27.27
N SER A 199 -12.57 2.42 -28.21
CA SER A 199 -13.71 1.51 -28.10
C SER A 199 -13.58 0.49 -26.97
N VAL A 200 -12.36 0.02 -26.73
CA VAL A 200 -12.05 -0.90 -25.61
C VAL A 200 -12.22 -0.21 -24.28
N LEU A 201 -11.72 1.02 -24.16
CA LEU A 201 -11.84 1.82 -22.94
C LEU A 201 -13.30 2.19 -22.63
N GLU A 202 -14.10 2.54 -23.66
CA GLU A 202 -15.53 2.76 -23.51
C GLU A 202 -16.27 1.53 -22.95
N SER A 203 -15.99 0.37 -23.54
CA SER A 203 -16.60 -0.89 -23.09
C SER A 203 -16.24 -1.20 -21.64
N PHE A 204 -15.00 -0.96 -21.25
CA PHE A 204 -14.53 -1.17 -19.88
C PHE A 204 -15.18 -0.19 -18.88
N ILE A 205 -15.32 1.09 -19.25
CA ILE A 205 -16.00 2.10 -18.42
C ILE A 205 -17.47 1.69 -18.20
N ASN A 206 -18.18 1.33 -19.27
CA ASN A 206 -19.58 0.89 -19.20
C ASN A 206 -19.74 -0.36 -18.32
N GLU A 207 -18.78 -1.29 -18.37
CA GLU A 207 -18.79 -2.48 -17.51
C GLU A 207 -18.66 -2.11 -16.02
N ILE A 208 -17.75 -1.19 -15.67
CA ILE A 208 -17.60 -0.71 -14.28
C ILE A 208 -18.88 -0.02 -13.81
N GLU A 209 -19.46 0.85 -14.63
CA GLU A 209 -20.70 1.56 -14.30
C GLU A 209 -21.86 0.61 -14.02
N ASN A 210 -22.05 -0.36 -14.92
CA ASN A 210 -23.09 -1.38 -14.75
C ASN A 210 -22.86 -2.24 -13.49
N SER A 211 -21.62 -2.59 -13.21
CA SER A 211 -21.26 -3.36 -12.01
C SER A 211 -21.55 -2.58 -10.71
N ARG A 212 -21.32 -1.27 -10.71
CA ARG A 212 -21.64 -0.40 -9.57
C ARG A 212 -23.16 -0.24 -9.37
N MET A 213 -23.93 -0.11 -10.46
CA MET A 213 -25.40 -0.01 -10.37
C MET A 213 -26.04 -1.29 -9.84
N ASN A 214 -25.50 -2.47 -10.19
CA ASN A 214 -26.04 -3.77 -9.75
C ASN A 214 -25.63 -4.14 -8.31
N SER A 215 -24.74 -3.37 -7.66
CA SER A 215 -24.28 -3.61 -6.30
C SER A 215 -25.03 -2.78 -5.24
N ILE A 216 -25.99 -1.95 -5.64
CA ILE A 216 -26.90 -1.16 -4.81
C ILE A 216 -28.22 -1.91 -4.64
#